data_e90380133fdcd94d365db8cecfe69ed9
#
_entry.id   e90380133fdcd94d365db8cecfe69ed9
#
_cell.length_a   1.000
_cell.length_b   1.000
_cell.length_c   1.000
_cell.angle_alpha   90.00
_cell.angle_beta   90.00
_cell.angle_gamma   90.00
#
_symmetry.space_group_name_H-M   'P 1'
#
loop_
_entity.id
_entity.type
_entity.pdbx_description
1 polymer ?
#
loop_
_entity_poly.entity_id
_entity_poly.type
_entity_poly.pdbx_seq_one_letter_code
_entity_poly.pdbx_strand_id
1 'polypeptide(L)'
;MKVHRVVFREVDRDKYNEVVQGLKTIETRAATVKFKDIAAGDKLNFVCGKDVFEKTIASVRHYSSIDEMLAELPYKKILPSAKNRADVYEIYWSFPNYREKIESCGLMAFLLR
;
A
#
# COMPACT_ATOMS: atom_id res chain seq x y z
N MET A 1 -7.39 18.59 5.56
CA MET A 1 -6.91 17.60 4.58
C MET A 1 -5.40 17.75 4.39
N LYS A 2 -4.68 16.64 4.43
CA LYS A 2 -3.23 16.62 4.24
C LYS A 2 -2.88 15.81 2.99
N VAL A 3 -1.71 16.08 2.43
CA VAL A 3 -1.17 15.32 1.30
C VAL A 3 0.08 14.59 1.77
N HIS A 4 0.13 13.28 1.52
CA HIS A 4 1.23 12.43 1.97
C HIS A 4 1.93 11.83 0.75
N ARG A 5 3.25 11.91 0.74
CA ARG A 5 4.04 11.41 -0.36
C ARG A 5 4.34 9.92 -0.18
N VAL A 6 4.07 9.14 -1.22
CA VAL A 6 4.28 7.69 -1.26
C VAL A 6 5.22 7.39 -2.42
N VAL A 7 6.45 6.98 -2.12
CA VAL A 7 7.48 6.81 -3.13
C VAL A 7 7.62 5.34 -3.51
N PHE A 8 7.65 5.07 -4.82
CA PHE A 8 7.90 3.76 -5.39
C PHE A 8 9.31 3.76 -5.99
N ARG A 9 10.07 2.69 -5.75
CA ARG A 9 11.36 2.48 -6.41
C ARG A 9 11.11 2.19 -7.90
N GLU A 10 12.09 2.49 -8.75
CA GLU A 10 11.95 2.16 -10.18
C GLU A 10 11.71 0.65 -10.41
N VAL A 11 12.31 -0.20 -9.59
CA VAL A 11 12.09 -1.65 -9.66
C VAL A 11 10.65 -2.04 -9.37
N ASP A 12 9.88 -1.17 -8.69
CA ASP A 12 8.47 -1.38 -8.36
C ASP A 12 7.54 -0.53 -9.22
N ARG A 13 8.00 -0.02 -10.35
CA ARG A 13 7.20 0.84 -11.24
C ARG A 13 5.92 0.16 -11.72
N ASP A 14 5.92 -1.15 -11.85
CA ASP A 14 4.72 -1.90 -12.21
C ASP A 14 3.58 -1.65 -11.21
N LYS A 15 3.90 -1.54 -9.93
CA LYS A 15 2.91 -1.28 -8.88
C LYS A 15 2.40 0.17 -8.94
N TYR A 16 3.28 1.12 -9.26
CA TYR A 16 2.87 2.50 -9.52
C TYR A 16 1.89 2.56 -10.68
N ASN A 17 2.21 1.90 -11.79
CA ASN A 17 1.35 1.87 -12.97
C ASN A 17 -0.02 1.27 -12.67
N GLU A 18 -0.09 0.28 -11.80
CA GLU A 18 -1.35 -0.34 -11.38
C GLU A 18 -2.26 0.65 -10.64
N VAL A 19 -1.68 1.57 -9.87
CA VAL A 19 -2.46 2.65 -9.23
C VAL A 19 -3.03 3.59 -10.30
N VAL A 20 -2.18 4.03 -11.22
CA VAL A 20 -2.58 4.94 -12.31
C VAL A 20 -3.68 4.33 -13.17
N GLN A 21 -3.58 3.04 -13.45
CA GLN A 21 -4.53 2.32 -14.29
C GLN A 21 -5.84 1.96 -13.57
N GLY A 22 -5.92 2.18 -12.26
CA GLY A 22 -7.10 1.86 -11.47
C GLY A 22 -7.25 0.38 -11.11
N LEU A 23 -6.22 -0.43 -11.33
CA LEU A 23 -6.21 -1.84 -10.97
C LEU A 23 -5.93 -2.05 -9.49
N LYS A 24 -5.03 -1.24 -8.93
CA LYS A 24 -4.68 -1.24 -7.52
C LYS A 24 -5.46 -0.12 -6.85
N THR A 25 -6.49 -0.49 -6.09
CA THR A 25 -7.38 0.46 -5.42
C THR A 25 -7.16 0.54 -3.92
N ILE A 26 -6.27 -0.28 -3.38
CA ILE A 26 -5.89 -0.28 -1.97
C ILE A 26 -4.37 -0.20 -1.91
N GLU A 27 -3.87 0.91 -1.34
CA GLU A 27 -2.44 1.05 -1.09
C GLU A 27 -2.15 0.59 0.33
N THR A 28 -1.06 -0.13 0.52
CA THR A 28 -0.67 -0.61 1.84
C THR A 28 0.77 -0.24 2.13
N ARG A 29 1.02 0.11 3.38
CA ARG A 29 2.38 0.41 3.87
C ARG A 29 2.50 -0.10 5.31
N ALA A 30 3.71 -0.45 5.71
CA ALA A 30 3.97 -0.76 7.11
C ALA A 30 3.58 0.45 7.96
N ALA A 31 2.98 0.20 9.13
CA ALA A 31 2.43 1.27 9.98
C ALA A 31 3.51 1.99 10.78
N THR A 32 4.56 2.43 10.09
CA THR A 32 5.64 3.23 10.68
C THR A 32 5.15 4.65 10.98
N VAL A 33 5.99 5.44 11.63
CA VAL A 33 5.65 6.82 12.01
C VAL A 33 5.13 7.64 10.83
N LYS A 34 5.71 7.44 9.64
CA LYS A 34 5.30 8.18 8.43
C LYS A 34 3.84 7.90 8.04
N PHE A 35 3.36 6.67 8.26
CA PHE A 35 2.07 6.22 7.71
C PHE A 35 0.96 6.02 8.72
N LYS A 36 1.28 5.85 10.00
CA LYS A 36 0.28 5.45 11.01
C LYS A 36 -0.80 6.48 11.29
N ASP A 37 -0.54 7.75 11.04
CA ASP A 37 -1.47 8.84 11.36
C ASP A 37 -2.18 9.42 10.14
N ILE A 38 -2.04 8.79 8.98
CA ILE A 38 -2.75 9.22 7.77
C ILE A 38 -4.24 8.89 7.94
N ALA A 39 -5.10 9.84 7.58
CA ALA A 39 -6.54 9.75 7.84
C ALA A 39 -7.37 9.75 6.57
N ALA A 40 -8.60 9.24 6.68
CA ALA A 40 -9.57 9.34 5.59
C ALA A 40 -9.81 10.82 5.24
N GLY A 41 -9.96 11.09 3.95
CA GLY A 41 -10.07 12.45 3.43
C GLY A 41 -8.74 13.06 3.04
N ASP A 42 -7.64 12.55 3.55
CA ASP A 42 -6.30 12.96 3.13
C ASP A 42 -6.03 12.45 1.71
N LYS A 43 -4.96 12.94 1.09
CA LYS A 43 -4.55 12.51 -0.24
C LYS A 43 -3.20 11.81 -0.19
N LEU A 44 -3.04 10.81 -1.05
CA LEU A 44 -1.75 10.18 -1.30
C LEU A 44 -1.21 10.69 -2.63
N ASN A 45 0.01 11.20 -2.60
CA ASN A 45 0.73 11.62 -3.79
C ASN A 45 1.75 10.53 -4.14
N PHE A 46 1.39 9.71 -5.11
CA PHE A 46 2.22 8.58 -5.56
C PHE A 46 3.33 9.10 -6.46
N VAL A 47 4.56 8.74 -6.15
CA VAL A 47 5.73 9.21 -6.89
C VAL A 47 6.56 8.01 -7.35
N CYS A 48 6.91 7.99 -8.64
CA CYS A 48 7.88 7.03 -9.16
C CYS A 48 8.77 7.78 -10.14
N GLY A 49 10.04 8.00 -9.75
CA GLY A 49 10.95 8.83 -10.53
C GLY A 49 10.39 10.24 -10.68
N LYS A 50 10.15 10.66 -11.92
CA LYS A 50 9.58 11.98 -12.24
C LYS A 50 8.06 11.97 -12.30
N ASP A 51 7.45 10.80 -12.26
CA ASP A 51 6.00 10.66 -12.43
C ASP A 51 5.29 10.78 -11.09
N VAL A 52 4.19 11.52 -11.08
CA VAL A 52 3.37 11.72 -9.89
C VAL A 52 1.90 11.49 -10.22
N PHE A 53 1.16 10.97 -9.26
CA PHE A 53 -0.27 10.70 -9.40
C PHE A 53 -0.92 10.78 -8.04
N GLU A 54 -2.07 11.47 -7.96
CA GLU A 54 -2.72 11.72 -6.68
C GLU A 54 -4.07 11.03 -6.58
N LYS A 55 -4.37 10.45 -5.41
CA LYS A 55 -5.66 9.85 -5.11
C LYS A 55 -6.10 10.27 -3.72
N THR A 56 -7.42 10.37 -3.53
CA THR A 56 -8.01 10.66 -2.23
C THR A 56 -8.25 9.35 -1.47
N ILE A 57 -8.05 9.38 -0.16
CA ILE A 57 -8.28 8.22 0.70
C ILE A 57 -9.74 8.22 1.15
N ALA A 58 -10.46 7.15 0.80
CA ALA A 58 -11.85 6.99 1.24
C ALA A 58 -11.94 6.47 2.67
N SER A 59 -11.09 5.50 3.02
CA SER A 59 -11.04 4.96 4.38
C SER A 59 -9.66 4.40 4.68
N VAL A 60 -9.36 4.27 5.97
CA VAL A 60 -8.07 3.79 6.47
C VAL A 60 -8.33 2.63 7.42
N ARG A 61 -7.52 1.58 7.32
CA ARG A 61 -7.57 0.43 8.23
C ARG A 61 -6.18 0.07 8.69
N HIS A 62 -6.09 -0.47 9.90
CA HIS A 62 -4.83 -0.97 10.46
C HIS A 62 -4.98 -2.45 10.75
N TYR A 63 -3.97 -3.23 10.36
CA TYR A 63 -3.93 -4.67 10.60
C TYR A 63 -2.61 -5.03 11.27
N SER A 64 -2.65 -5.98 12.19
CA SER A 64 -1.44 -6.44 12.89
C SER A 64 -0.58 -7.37 12.03
N SER A 65 -1.17 -7.96 10.98
CA SER A 65 -0.48 -8.93 10.13
C SER A 65 -1.08 -8.95 8.72
N ILE A 66 -0.34 -9.55 7.79
CA ILE A 66 -0.84 -9.79 6.43
C ILE A 66 -2.06 -10.73 6.48
N ASP A 67 -2.01 -11.77 7.31
CA ASP A 67 -3.13 -12.72 7.45
C ASP A 67 -4.42 -12.01 7.83
N GLU A 68 -4.34 -11.10 8.81
CA GLU A 68 -5.49 -10.35 9.28
C GLU A 68 -6.05 -9.46 8.17
N MET A 69 -5.17 -8.80 7.42
CA MET A 69 -5.56 -7.95 6.30
C MET A 69 -6.26 -8.76 5.21
N LEU A 70 -5.69 -9.91 4.83
CA LEU A 70 -6.24 -10.73 3.75
C LEU A 70 -7.55 -11.44 4.15
N ALA A 71 -7.85 -11.51 5.44
CA ALA A 71 -9.15 -12.01 5.90
C ALA A 71 -10.27 -11.02 5.59
N GLU A 72 -9.98 -9.74 5.43
CA GLU A 72 -10.98 -8.69 5.20
C GLU A 72 -10.93 -8.07 3.80
N LEU A 73 -9.74 -7.94 3.22
CA LEU A 73 -9.55 -7.21 1.96
C LEU A 73 -9.16 -8.15 0.82
N PRO A 74 -9.66 -7.91 -0.40
CA PRO A 74 -9.31 -8.74 -1.56
C PRO A 74 -7.88 -8.45 -2.01
N TYR A 75 -7.03 -9.47 -2.03
CA TYR A 75 -5.61 -9.29 -2.34
C TYR A 75 -5.37 -8.75 -3.75
N LYS A 76 -6.27 -9.02 -4.70
CA LYS A 76 -6.14 -8.53 -6.07
C LYS A 76 -6.26 -7.00 -6.17
N LYS A 77 -6.93 -6.37 -5.22
CA LYS A 77 -7.03 -4.90 -5.16
C LYS A 77 -5.82 -4.26 -4.50
N ILE A 78 -5.06 -5.06 -3.76
CA ILE A 78 -3.83 -4.62 -3.08
C ILE A 78 -2.63 -4.83 -3.99
N LEU A 79 -2.50 -6.04 -4.54
CA LEU A 79 -1.41 -6.44 -5.41
C LEU A 79 -2.00 -7.17 -6.63
N PRO A 80 -2.45 -6.42 -7.64
CA PRO A 80 -3.09 -7.02 -8.84
C PRO A 80 -2.23 -8.06 -9.55
N SER A 81 -0.90 -7.93 -9.48
CA SER A 81 0.02 -8.86 -10.13
C SER A 81 0.27 -10.14 -9.33
N ALA A 82 -0.20 -10.22 -8.09
CA ALA A 82 -0.06 -11.43 -7.29
C ALA A 82 -0.90 -12.56 -7.90
N LYS A 83 -0.31 -13.74 -8.03
CA LYS A 83 -0.98 -14.90 -8.67
C LYS A 83 -1.96 -15.57 -7.71
N ASN A 84 -1.67 -15.53 -6.42
CA ASN A 84 -2.48 -16.13 -5.36
C ASN A 84 -2.13 -15.49 -4.03
N ARG A 85 -2.79 -15.91 -2.95
CA ARG A 85 -2.54 -15.34 -1.62
C ARG A 85 -1.10 -15.57 -1.14
N ALA A 86 -0.53 -16.73 -1.45
CA ALA A 86 0.85 -17.03 -1.05
C ALA A 86 1.85 -16.05 -1.67
N ASP A 87 1.59 -15.63 -2.92
CA ASP A 87 2.45 -14.70 -3.64
C ASP A 87 2.51 -13.33 -2.96
N VAL A 88 1.46 -12.95 -2.26
CA VAL A 88 1.40 -11.67 -1.52
C VAL A 88 2.52 -11.59 -0.50
N TYR A 89 2.76 -12.68 0.24
CA TYR A 89 3.83 -12.70 1.25
C TYR A 89 5.20 -12.52 0.63
N GLU A 90 5.44 -13.21 -0.48
CA GLU A 90 6.72 -13.10 -1.19
C GLU A 90 6.97 -11.69 -1.69
N ILE A 91 5.93 -11.03 -2.21
CA ILE A 91 6.04 -9.66 -2.69
C ILE A 91 6.39 -8.72 -1.53
N TYR A 92 5.68 -8.81 -0.39
CA TYR A 92 5.98 -7.96 0.77
C TYR A 92 7.39 -8.24 1.31
N TRP A 93 7.79 -9.51 1.36
CA TRP A 93 9.13 -9.85 1.87
C TRP A 93 10.25 -9.41 0.94
N SER A 94 9.93 -9.07 -0.30
CA SER A 94 10.92 -8.52 -1.25
C SER A 94 11.24 -7.05 -0.99
N PHE A 95 10.37 -6.33 -0.26
CA PHE A 95 10.61 -4.92 0.06
C PHE A 95 11.64 -4.80 1.20
N PRO A 96 12.54 -3.80 1.15
CA PRO A 96 13.58 -3.66 2.17
C PRO A 96 13.02 -3.57 3.59
N ASN A 97 13.45 -4.49 4.47
CA ASN A 97 13.11 -4.52 5.89
C ASN A 97 11.60 -4.62 6.19
N TYR A 98 10.79 -5.01 5.20
CA TYR A 98 9.33 -5.00 5.38
C TYR A 98 8.85 -6.06 6.35
N ARG A 99 9.51 -7.23 6.40
CA ARG A 99 9.12 -8.26 7.33
C ARG A 99 9.20 -7.77 8.78
N GLU A 100 10.33 -7.18 9.14
CA GLU A 100 10.53 -6.65 10.48
C GLU A 100 9.58 -5.49 10.79
N LYS A 101 9.35 -4.61 9.82
CA LYS A 101 8.45 -3.47 9.98
C LYS A 101 7.01 -3.92 10.20
N ILE A 102 6.53 -4.90 9.44
CA ILE A 102 5.18 -5.43 9.59
C ILE A 102 5.04 -6.15 10.94
N GLU A 103 6.03 -6.96 11.31
CA GLU A 103 6.00 -7.68 12.59
C GLU A 103 5.97 -6.74 13.78
N SER A 104 6.66 -5.61 13.71
CA SER A 104 6.70 -4.65 14.83
C SER A 104 5.60 -3.61 14.80
N CYS A 105 5.11 -3.19 13.63
CA CYS A 105 4.18 -2.07 13.49
C CYS A 105 2.82 -2.44 12.87
N GLY A 106 2.75 -3.58 12.17
CA GLY A 106 1.56 -3.92 11.38
C GLY A 106 1.52 -3.18 10.05
N LEU A 107 0.34 -3.19 9.44
CA LEU A 107 0.11 -2.61 8.12
C LEU A 107 -1.00 -1.58 8.17
N MET A 108 -0.81 -0.49 7.43
CA MET A 108 -1.90 0.44 7.11
C MET A 108 -2.42 0.11 5.72
N ALA A 109 -3.73 0.09 5.58
CA ALA A 109 -4.41 -0.07 4.29
C ALA A 109 -5.21 1.20 4.00
N PHE A 110 -4.93 1.82 2.84
CA PHE A 110 -5.61 3.04 2.40
C PHE A 110 -6.51 2.67 1.23
N LEU A 111 -7.82 2.72 1.46
CA LEU A 111 -8.80 2.44 0.41
C LEU A 111 -9.00 3.74 -0.38
N LEU A 112 -8.69 3.69 -1.68
CA LEU A 112 -8.62 4.87 -2.55
C LEU A 112 -9.94 5.08 -3.29
N ARG A 113 -10.18 6.33 -3.67
CA ARG A 113 -11.34 6.69 -4.51
C ARG A 113 -10.94 7.69 -5.61
#